data_8b0de7532d1728c520ff1e448b9fbe86
#
_entry.id   8b0de7532d1728c520ff1e448b9fbe86
#
_cell.length_a   1.000
_cell.length_b   1.000
_cell.length_c   1.000
_cell.angle_alpha   90.00
_cell.angle_beta   90.00
_cell.angle_gamma   90.00
#
_symmetry.space_group_name_H-M   'P 1'
#
loop_
_entity.id
_entity.type
_entity.pdbx_description
1 polymer ?
#
loop_
_entity_poly.entity_id
_entity_poly.type
_entity_poly.pdbx_seq_one_letter_code
_entity_poly.pdbx_strand_id
1 'polypeptide(L)'
;MNMLTQPAGRGAEPGAFGQRIMELADRLAQWSESSDGLTCTYLSPAHRAVAAQIRDLMRDAGLITEIDAVANVIGRYAAAEPTAPALILGSHYDTVRNAGRYDGRLGVLTALVLAEHLSRLGGKLPFHLDVIAFSEEEGVRFSSSFLGSSAVAARFDAKLLERRDTHGVSLAAAMAEAGLDPAKIPTLARRRDELIGYLEVHIEQGPVLLEEGLPIGIVSAITGSVRSAVTITGTAGHAGTVPMARRHDAAAAAAELILYVEKRCAQAPTLVGTVGKLAVPDGAINIIPGRCQLTLDVRAGDDAARDAAVADIMSEIGRIAARRGVTIDSKEVQRTAAVQCSPRLQKLLADAVARAGVKPRHLPSGAGHDAMMFAGLTDAAMLFVRCGNGGVSHSPREIITAEDAEIATRIMLDAVLRLAEAS
;
A
#
# COMPACT_ATOMS: atom_id res chain seq x y z
N MET A 1 7.13 -29.53 24.44
CA MET A 1 6.29 -28.31 24.56
C MET A 1 7.24 -27.12 24.41
N ASN A 2 7.08 -26.35 23.33
CA ASN A 2 8.04 -25.28 22.96
C ASN A 2 7.88 -24.09 23.95
N MET A 3 8.99 -23.54 24.46
CA MET A 3 8.99 -22.40 25.41
C MET A 3 8.20 -21.18 24.89
N LEU A 4 8.13 -20.99 23.57
CA LEU A 4 7.39 -19.87 22.95
C LEU A 4 5.87 -19.99 23.09
N THR A 5 5.32 -21.20 23.24
CA THR A 5 3.87 -21.41 23.32
C THR A 5 3.34 -21.42 24.76
N GLN A 6 4.20 -21.32 25.77
CA GLN A 6 3.79 -21.15 27.16
C GLN A 6 3.26 -19.74 27.44
N PRO A 7 2.34 -19.55 28.40
CA PRO A 7 1.84 -18.22 28.76
C PRO A 7 2.94 -17.19 29.09
N ALA A 8 4.03 -17.63 29.71
CA ALA A 8 5.19 -16.80 29.99
C ALA A 8 5.95 -16.32 28.76
N GLY A 9 5.95 -17.10 27.66
CA GLY A 9 6.58 -16.73 26.38
C GLY A 9 5.84 -15.63 25.62
N ARG A 10 4.58 -15.33 25.99
CA ARG A 10 3.76 -14.25 25.38
C ARG A 10 3.89 -12.91 26.11
N GLY A 11 4.58 -12.87 27.26
CA GLY A 11 4.68 -11.69 28.11
C GLY A 11 5.84 -10.78 27.73
N ALA A 12 5.55 -9.70 26.96
CA ALA A 12 6.39 -8.50 27.02
C ALA A 12 5.81 -7.55 28.08
N GLU A 13 6.64 -6.69 28.67
CA GLU A 13 6.13 -5.61 29.52
C GLU A 13 5.10 -4.76 28.76
N PRO A 14 4.01 -4.33 29.39
CA PRO A 14 3.03 -3.47 28.76
C PRO A 14 3.68 -2.19 28.21
N GLY A 15 3.40 -1.85 26.94
CA GLY A 15 3.93 -0.64 26.27
C GLY A 15 5.31 -0.78 25.66
N ALA A 16 6.03 -1.90 25.88
CA ALA A 16 7.41 -2.05 25.42
C ALA A 16 7.54 -2.10 23.89
N PHE A 17 6.62 -2.76 23.20
CA PHE A 17 6.63 -2.86 21.74
C PHE A 17 6.32 -1.51 21.08
N GLY A 18 5.24 -0.87 21.52
CA GLY A 18 4.79 0.39 20.96
C GLY A 18 5.84 1.49 21.11
N GLN A 19 6.41 1.64 22.28
CA GLN A 19 7.49 2.60 22.52
C GLN A 19 8.72 2.34 21.64
N ARG A 20 9.13 1.06 21.53
CA ARG A 20 10.24 0.65 20.69
C ARG A 20 9.99 0.98 19.22
N ILE A 21 8.78 0.78 18.71
CA ILE A 21 8.38 1.14 17.34
C ILE A 21 8.49 2.65 17.13
N MET A 22 7.98 3.46 18.05
CA MET A 22 8.07 4.93 17.92
C MET A 22 9.51 5.42 17.88
N GLU A 23 10.38 4.91 18.76
CA GLU A 23 11.81 5.23 18.78
C GLU A 23 12.50 4.85 17.45
N LEU A 24 12.21 3.67 16.93
CA LEU A 24 12.76 3.20 15.66
C LEU A 24 12.24 4.00 14.47
N ALA A 25 10.95 4.36 14.46
CA ALA A 25 10.38 5.23 13.43
C ALA A 25 11.06 6.60 13.40
N ASP A 26 11.27 7.21 14.57
CA ASP A 26 12.01 8.47 14.69
C ASP A 26 13.47 8.33 14.24
N ARG A 27 14.12 7.22 14.55
CA ARG A 27 15.48 6.94 14.11
C ARG A 27 15.59 6.80 12.59
N LEU A 28 14.67 6.07 11.94
CA LEU A 28 14.65 5.93 10.48
C LEU A 28 14.28 7.23 9.78
N ALA A 29 13.44 8.07 10.38
CA ALA A 29 13.05 9.37 9.83
C ALA A 29 14.18 10.41 9.75
N GLN A 30 15.32 10.18 10.43
CA GLN A 30 16.49 11.03 10.32
C GLN A 30 17.13 10.99 8.92
N TRP A 31 16.87 9.92 8.15
CA TRP A 31 17.36 9.75 6.80
C TRP A 31 16.31 10.24 5.81
N SER A 32 16.49 11.43 5.29
CA SER A 32 15.61 12.07 4.32
C SER A 32 16.40 12.77 3.22
N GLU A 33 15.83 12.82 2.01
CA GLU A 33 16.35 13.61 0.88
C GLU A 33 16.04 15.11 1.02
N SER A 34 15.12 15.46 1.93
CA SER A 34 14.66 16.83 2.14
C SER A 34 14.84 17.24 3.60
N SER A 35 15.20 18.50 3.83
CA SER A 35 15.19 19.12 5.16
C SER A 35 13.78 19.46 5.65
N ASP A 36 12.82 19.59 4.74
CA ASP A 36 11.50 20.14 5.02
C ASP A 36 10.46 19.06 5.36
N GLY A 37 10.84 17.78 5.22
CA GLY A 37 9.97 16.65 5.51
C GLY A 37 10.60 15.32 5.13
N LEU A 38 9.95 14.23 5.50
CA LEU A 38 10.44 12.89 5.19
C LEU A 38 10.26 12.58 3.71
N THR A 39 11.36 12.31 3.03
CA THR A 39 11.38 11.84 1.64
C THR A 39 12.47 10.78 1.50
N CYS A 40 12.09 9.56 1.11
CA CYS A 40 13.00 8.43 1.01
C CYS A 40 12.64 7.62 -0.24
N THR A 41 13.06 8.13 -1.40
CA THR A 41 12.74 7.50 -2.68
C THR A 41 13.76 6.45 -3.07
N TYR A 42 13.35 5.50 -3.88
CA TYR A 42 14.11 4.33 -4.26
C TYR A 42 15.56 4.63 -4.71
N LEU A 43 16.51 3.93 -4.11
CA LEU A 43 17.96 4.01 -4.34
C LEU A 43 18.59 5.40 -4.13
N SER A 44 17.87 6.34 -3.54
CA SER A 44 18.49 7.59 -3.07
C SER A 44 19.52 7.31 -1.96
N PRO A 45 20.40 8.27 -1.65
CA PRO A 45 21.29 8.15 -0.48
C PRO A 45 20.56 7.86 0.83
N ALA A 46 19.41 8.52 1.05
CA ALA A 46 18.55 8.28 2.22
C ALA A 46 18.00 6.86 2.24
N HIS A 47 17.47 6.37 1.13
CA HIS A 47 16.93 5.02 1.00
C HIS A 47 18.01 3.94 1.28
N ARG A 48 19.20 4.08 0.72
CA ARG A 48 20.32 3.16 0.99
C ARG A 48 20.77 3.19 2.44
N ALA A 49 20.76 4.36 3.08
CA ALA A 49 21.09 4.50 4.50
C ALA A 49 20.01 3.83 5.39
N VAL A 50 18.73 4.01 5.08
CA VAL A 50 17.62 3.33 5.77
C VAL A 50 17.72 1.82 5.61
N ALA A 51 17.99 1.31 4.39
CA ALA A 51 18.20 -0.12 4.15
C ALA A 51 19.33 -0.70 5.01
N ALA A 52 20.48 -0.03 5.04
CA ALA A 52 21.61 -0.43 5.88
C ALA A 52 21.25 -0.43 7.38
N GLN A 53 20.51 0.57 7.82
CA GLN A 53 20.06 0.68 9.21
C GLN A 53 19.06 -0.42 9.59
N ILE A 54 18.08 -0.72 8.73
CA ILE A 54 17.12 -1.81 8.95
C ILE A 54 17.86 -3.16 9.01
N ARG A 55 18.79 -3.41 8.09
CA ARG A 55 19.62 -4.61 8.11
C ARG A 55 20.38 -4.76 9.43
N ASP A 56 21.00 -3.69 9.90
CA ASP A 56 21.78 -3.70 11.13
C ASP A 56 20.89 -3.95 12.36
N LEU A 57 19.70 -3.32 12.41
CA LEU A 57 18.69 -3.58 13.45
C LEU A 57 18.21 -5.05 13.43
N MET A 58 17.95 -5.62 12.26
CA MET A 58 17.57 -7.03 12.12
C MET A 58 18.70 -7.96 12.58
N ARG A 59 19.95 -7.65 12.25
CA ARG A 59 21.11 -8.41 12.71
C ARG A 59 21.27 -8.35 14.23
N ASP A 60 21.12 -7.15 14.81
CA ASP A 60 21.22 -6.94 16.25
C ASP A 60 20.07 -7.65 17.00
N ALA A 61 18.92 -7.84 16.35
CA ALA A 61 17.81 -8.68 16.83
C ALA A 61 18.09 -10.21 16.68
N GLY A 62 19.25 -10.62 16.18
CA GLY A 62 19.65 -12.02 16.01
C GLY A 62 19.14 -12.71 14.75
N LEU A 63 18.72 -11.96 13.74
CA LEU A 63 18.26 -12.49 12.46
C LEU A 63 19.43 -12.70 11.48
N ILE A 64 19.29 -13.66 10.59
CA ILE A 64 20.19 -13.82 9.43
C ILE A 64 19.74 -12.80 8.39
N THR A 65 20.63 -11.88 7.98
CA THR A 65 20.24 -10.70 7.21
C THR A 65 20.90 -10.62 5.85
N GLU A 66 20.17 -10.10 4.86
CA GLU A 66 20.68 -9.74 3.54
C GLU A 66 19.99 -8.50 2.98
N ILE A 67 20.64 -7.83 2.03
CA ILE A 67 20.00 -6.86 1.12
C ILE A 67 20.05 -7.50 -0.26
N ASP A 68 18.89 -7.70 -0.87
CA ASP A 68 18.75 -8.43 -2.12
C ASP A 68 19.01 -7.57 -3.37
N ALA A 69 18.85 -8.17 -4.55
CA ALA A 69 19.15 -7.52 -5.83
C ALA A 69 18.21 -6.36 -6.21
N VAL A 70 17.10 -6.17 -5.50
CA VAL A 70 16.19 -5.02 -5.67
C VAL A 70 16.18 -4.12 -4.44
N ALA A 71 17.15 -4.27 -3.53
CA ALA A 71 17.30 -3.54 -2.29
C ALA A 71 16.22 -3.84 -1.23
N ASN A 72 15.49 -4.96 -1.30
CA ASN A 72 14.74 -5.41 -0.14
C ASN A 72 15.71 -5.76 0.98
N VAL A 73 15.34 -5.46 2.22
CA VAL A 73 16.08 -5.90 3.40
C VAL A 73 15.36 -7.08 4.02
N ILE A 74 16.03 -8.22 4.07
CA ILE A 74 15.49 -9.49 4.55
C ILE A 74 16.20 -9.88 5.82
N GLY A 75 15.42 -10.19 6.87
CA GLY A 75 15.92 -10.77 8.11
C GLY A 75 15.18 -12.06 8.43
N ARG A 76 15.89 -13.18 8.51
CA ARG A 76 15.31 -14.49 8.82
C ARG A 76 15.54 -14.91 10.26
N TYR A 77 14.44 -15.11 10.99
CA TYR A 77 14.44 -15.90 12.23
C TYR A 77 14.30 -17.38 11.85
N ALA A 78 15.41 -18.10 11.97
CA ALA A 78 15.50 -19.47 11.45
C ALA A 78 14.68 -20.47 12.30
N ALA A 79 13.92 -21.32 11.61
CA ALA A 79 13.24 -22.49 12.20
C ALA A 79 14.25 -23.50 12.78
N ALA A 80 13.74 -24.50 13.48
CA ALA A 80 14.54 -25.65 13.90
C ALA A 80 15.02 -26.47 12.69
N GLU A 81 14.11 -26.69 11.73
CA GLU A 81 14.41 -27.43 10.50
C GLU A 81 14.82 -26.46 9.38
N PRO A 82 16.02 -26.64 8.76
CA PRO A 82 16.50 -25.73 7.71
C PRO A 82 15.63 -25.70 6.45
N THR A 83 14.87 -26.76 6.18
CA THR A 83 14.00 -26.90 5.00
C THR A 83 12.55 -26.51 5.29
N ALA A 84 12.25 -26.00 6.48
CA ALA A 84 10.91 -25.56 6.84
C ALA A 84 10.44 -24.44 5.92
N PRO A 85 9.14 -24.35 5.62
CA PRO A 85 8.59 -23.21 4.89
C PRO A 85 8.67 -21.92 5.73
N ALA A 86 8.43 -20.77 5.11
CA ALA A 86 8.48 -19.47 5.77
C ALA A 86 7.11 -18.82 5.90
N LEU A 87 6.87 -18.14 7.02
CA LEU A 87 5.89 -17.06 7.14
C LEU A 87 6.61 -15.75 6.84
N ILE A 88 6.10 -14.95 5.92
CA ILE A 88 6.62 -13.61 5.67
C ILE A 88 5.80 -12.60 6.49
N LEU A 89 6.50 -11.78 7.28
CA LEU A 89 5.99 -10.52 7.82
C LEU A 89 6.72 -9.39 7.08
N GLY A 90 5.99 -8.54 6.35
CA GLY A 90 6.64 -7.52 5.55
C GLY A 90 5.77 -6.30 5.29
N SER A 91 6.41 -5.22 4.89
CA SER A 91 5.87 -3.99 4.35
C SER A 91 7.01 -3.18 3.74
N HIS A 92 6.75 -1.99 3.21
CA HIS A 92 7.77 -1.18 2.54
C HIS A 92 8.48 -0.20 3.48
N TYR A 93 9.64 0.32 3.04
CA TYR A 93 10.41 1.29 3.79
C TYR A 93 10.74 2.58 3.02
N ASP A 94 10.46 2.61 1.70
CA ASP A 94 10.45 3.84 0.92
C ASP A 94 9.25 4.72 1.29
N THR A 95 9.22 5.95 0.82
CA THR A 95 8.13 6.89 1.11
C THR A 95 7.81 7.74 -0.09
N VAL A 96 6.59 8.28 -0.15
CA VAL A 96 6.27 9.41 -1.00
C VAL A 96 7.09 10.65 -0.59
N ARG A 97 7.04 11.71 -1.39
CA ARG A 97 7.67 12.99 -1.02
C ARG A 97 6.90 13.67 0.10
N ASN A 98 7.62 14.21 1.07
CA ASN A 98 7.06 14.92 2.22
C ASN A 98 6.04 14.04 3.00
N ALA A 99 6.42 12.80 3.25
CA ALA A 99 5.62 11.76 3.88
C ALA A 99 5.52 11.90 5.41
N GLY A 100 4.71 11.02 5.98
CA GLY A 100 4.75 10.67 7.41
C GLY A 100 5.84 9.64 7.72
N ARG A 101 5.84 9.13 8.95
CA ARG A 101 6.89 8.24 9.47
C ARG A 101 6.48 6.78 9.53
N TYR A 102 5.20 6.48 9.27
CA TYR A 102 4.59 5.20 9.61
C TYR A 102 4.09 4.43 8.40
N ASP A 103 3.81 5.14 7.30
CA ASP A 103 3.39 4.55 6.04
C ASP A 103 4.42 3.51 5.56
N GLY A 104 4.01 2.24 5.44
CA GLY A 104 4.87 1.07 5.20
C GLY A 104 5.81 0.74 6.36
N ARG A 105 6.56 1.72 6.85
CA ARG A 105 7.58 1.54 7.89
C ARG A 105 7.02 0.96 9.18
N LEU A 106 5.76 1.24 9.54
CA LEU A 106 5.11 0.63 10.70
C LEU A 106 5.11 -0.89 10.60
N GLY A 107 4.77 -1.44 9.43
CA GLY A 107 4.74 -2.89 9.23
C GLY A 107 6.12 -3.53 9.35
N VAL A 108 7.14 -2.90 8.77
CA VAL A 108 8.54 -3.32 8.90
C VAL A 108 8.96 -3.33 10.38
N LEU A 109 8.68 -2.25 11.10
CA LEU A 109 9.09 -2.09 12.51
C LEU A 109 8.32 -3.04 13.43
N THR A 110 7.03 -3.26 13.18
CA THR A 110 6.22 -4.25 13.90
C THR A 110 6.81 -5.65 13.75
N ALA A 111 7.14 -6.04 12.52
CA ALA A 111 7.74 -7.36 12.23
C ALA A 111 9.12 -7.52 12.89
N LEU A 112 9.96 -6.47 12.83
CA LEU A 112 11.29 -6.45 13.45
C LEU A 112 11.21 -6.59 14.97
N VAL A 113 10.36 -5.77 15.64
CA VAL A 113 10.23 -5.78 17.11
C VAL A 113 9.65 -7.12 17.60
N LEU A 114 8.71 -7.71 16.82
CA LEU A 114 8.20 -9.04 17.09
C LEU A 114 9.31 -10.10 17.01
N ALA A 115 10.13 -10.08 15.95
CA ALA A 115 11.23 -11.02 15.77
C ALA A 115 12.33 -10.83 16.83
N GLU A 116 12.64 -9.58 17.23
CA GLU A 116 13.53 -9.25 18.34
C GLU A 116 13.03 -9.89 19.65
N HIS A 117 11.72 -9.82 19.91
CA HIS A 117 11.13 -10.46 21.08
C HIS A 117 11.26 -11.99 21.05
N LEU A 118 10.94 -12.64 19.91
CA LEU A 118 11.08 -14.09 19.75
C LEU A 118 12.54 -14.54 19.94
N SER A 119 13.49 -13.78 19.41
CA SER A 119 14.92 -14.06 19.54
C SER A 119 15.37 -14.01 21.01
N ARG A 120 14.92 -13.03 21.77
CA ARG A 120 15.22 -12.92 23.22
C ARG A 120 14.64 -14.08 24.04
N LEU A 121 13.49 -14.62 23.65
CA LEU A 121 12.90 -15.80 24.28
C LEU A 121 13.68 -17.09 23.98
N GLY A 122 14.48 -17.12 22.94
CA GLY A 122 15.39 -18.23 22.59
C GLY A 122 14.71 -19.51 22.09
N GLY A 123 13.40 -19.50 21.83
CA GLY A 123 12.67 -20.64 21.26
C GLY A 123 12.85 -20.77 19.76
N LYS A 124 12.30 -21.83 19.17
CA LYS A 124 12.26 -22.03 17.71
C LYS A 124 10.83 -22.21 17.26
N LEU A 125 10.48 -21.60 16.14
CA LEU A 125 9.23 -21.83 15.44
C LEU A 125 9.35 -23.08 14.55
N PRO A 126 8.25 -23.76 14.20
CA PRO A 126 8.25 -24.86 13.25
C PRO A 126 8.42 -24.41 11.78
N PHE A 127 8.43 -23.12 11.53
CA PHE A 127 8.65 -22.46 10.24
C PHE A 127 9.63 -21.31 10.37
N HIS A 128 10.26 -20.89 9.29
CA HIS A 128 11.05 -19.66 9.27
C HIS A 128 10.11 -18.44 9.39
N LEU A 129 10.56 -17.41 10.10
CA LEU A 129 9.91 -16.10 10.06
C LEU A 129 10.81 -15.16 9.27
N ASP A 130 10.39 -14.79 8.06
CA ASP A 130 11.08 -13.83 7.22
C ASP A 130 10.48 -12.44 7.43
N VAL A 131 11.26 -11.54 8.02
CA VAL A 131 10.94 -10.11 8.12
C VAL A 131 11.48 -9.45 6.86
N ILE A 132 10.60 -8.87 6.03
CA ILE A 132 11.01 -8.25 4.76
C ILE A 132 10.59 -6.78 4.77
N ALA A 133 11.57 -5.88 4.62
CA ALA A 133 11.34 -4.49 4.29
C ALA A 133 11.47 -4.34 2.77
N PHE A 134 10.33 -4.17 2.09
CA PHE A 134 10.27 -4.03 0.64
C PHE A 134 10.72 -2.65 0.19
N SER A 135 11.39 -2.60 -0.94
CA SER A 135 11.82 -1.38 -1.61
C SER A 135 10.81 -0.96 -2.68
N GLU A 136 10.63 0.33 -2.89
CA GLU A 136 9.86 0.96 -3.98
C GLU A 136 8.42 0.40 -4.13
N GLU A 137 7.64 0.47 -3.05
CA GLU A 137 6.19 0.23 -3.09
C GLU A 137 5.47 1.39 -3.75
N GLU A 138 5.84 2.61 -3.38
CA GLU A 138 5.20 3.88 -3.73
C GLU A 138 5.37 4.30 -5.20
N GLY A 139 6.42 3.80 -5.85
CA GLY A 139 6.65 4.06 -7.27
C GLY A 139 7.03 5.51 -7.60
N VAL A 140 7.59 6.25 -6.65
CA VAL A 140 7.83 7.70 -6.78
C VAL A 140 8.90 8.03 -7.81
N ARG A 141 9.98 7.25 -7.87
CA ARG A 141 11.11 7.56 -8.73
C ARG A 141 10.92 7.09 -10.17
N PHE A 142 10.46 5.85 -10.37
CA PHE A 142 10.36 5.22 -11.69
C PHE A 142 8.90 5.02 -12.15
N SER A 143 7.92 5.56 -11.44
CA SER A 143 6.48 5.36 -11.72
C SER A 143 6.10 3.88 -11.79
N SER A 144 6.71 3.07 -10.93
CA SER A 144 6.51 1.62 -10.85
C SER A 144 6.43 1.18 -9.41
N SER A 145 5.21 0.95 -8.92
CA SER A 145 4.94 0.46 -7.57
C SER A 145 5.25 -1.02 -7.41
N PHE A 146 5.43 -1.46 -6.15
CA PHE A 146 5.60 -2.86 -5.75
C PHE A 146 6.85 -3.55 -6.32
N LEU A 147 7.90 -2.79 -6.64
CA LEU A 147 9.09 -3.34 -7.29
C LEU A 147 9.74 -4.43 -6.43
N GLY A 148 9.90 -4.16 -5.13
CA GLY A 148 10.50 -5.09 -4.18
C GLY A 148 9.70 -6.37 -3.98
N SER A 149 8.40 -6.24 -3.65
CA SER A 149 7.52 -7.38 -3.42
C SER A 149 7.24 -8.18 -4.70
N SER A 150 7.16 -7.50 -5.87
CA SER A 150 6.99 -8.20 -7.16
C SER A 150 8.15 -9.14 -7.48
N ALA A 151 9.38 -8.78 -7.12
CA ALA A 151 10.55 -9.63 -7.32
C ALA A 151 10.46 -10.90 -6.46
N VAL A 152 10.10 -10.76 -5.18
CA VAL A 152 9.92 -11.89 -4.25
C VAL A 152 8.75 -12.78 -4.66
N ALA A 153 7.67 -12.18 -5.18
CA ALA A 153 6.45 -12.89 -5.59
C ALA A 153 6.50 -13.45 -7.02
N ALA A 154 7.66 -13.49 -7.69
CA ALA A 154 7.82 -13.96 -9.07
C ALA A 154 6.98 -13.19 -10.10
N ARG A 155 6.75 -11.89 -9.85
CA ARG A 155 5.92 -11.01 -10.71
C ARG A 155 6.68 -9.82 -11.28
N PHE A 156 7.99 -9.76 -11.10
CA PHE A 156 8.81 -8.67 -11.62
C PHE A 156 8.81 -8.67 -13.16
N ASP A 157 8.40 -7.55 -13.74
CA ASP A 157 8.47 -7.35 -15.20
C ASP A 157 9.84 -6.75 -15.56
N ALA A 158 10.67 -7.52 -16.28
CA ALA A 158 12.00 -7.09 -16.70
C ALA A 158 11.98 -5.79 -17.56
N LYS A 159 10.87 -5.46 -18.22
CA LYS A 159 10.71 -4.18 -18.95
C LYS A 159 10.81 -2.96 -18.03
N LEU A 160 10.57 -3.13 -16.72
CA LEU A 160 10.73 -2.05 -15.75
C LEU A 160 12.17 -1.54 -15.70
N LEU A 161 13.15 -2.39 -15.99
CA LEU A 161 14.58 -2.00 -16.04
C LEU A 161 14.90 -0.89 -17.03
N GLU A 162 14.07 -0.73 -18.07
CA GLU A 162 14.20 0.32 -19.09
C GLU A 162 13.53 1.65 -18.68
N ARG A 163 12.68 1.64 -17.63
CA ARG A 163 12.01 2.85 -17.15
C ARG A 163 13.03 3.86 -16.65
N ARG A 164 12.74 5.13 -16.95
CA ARG A 164 13.62 6.25 -16.62
C ARG A 164 12.97 7.17 -15.60
N ASP A 165 13.80 7.68 -14.70
CA ASP A 165 13.40 8.73 -13.77
C ASP A 165 13.36 10.11 -14.48
N THR A 166 13.01 11.16 -13.76
CA THR A 166 12.92 12.53 -14.26
C THR A 166 14.26 13.10 -14.75
N HIS A 167 15.38 12.47 -14.41
CA HIS A 167 16.72 12.83 -14.87
C HIS A 167 17.19 11.99 -16.07
N GLY A 168 16.34 11.10 -16.58
CA GLY A 168 16.66 10.22 -17.70
C GLY A 168 17.49 8.99 -17.34
N VAL A 169 17.75 8.73 -16.05
CA VAL A 169 18.48 7.56 -15.54
C VAL A 169 17.55 6.34 -15.59
N SER A 170 17.97 5.25 -16.25
CA SER A 170 17.17 4.02 -16.25
C SER A 170 17.22 3.32 -14.91
N LEU A 171 16.19 2.52 -14.59
CA LEU A 171 16.16 1.69 -13.38
C LEU A 171 17.39 0.77 -13.31
N ALA A 172 17.73 0.10 -14.42
CA ALA A 172 18.94 -0.74 -14.49
C ALA A 172 20.23 0.04 -14.16
N ALA A 173 20.38 1.26 -14.69
CA ALA A 173 21.54 2.10 -14.41
C ALA A 173 21.59 2.54 -12.94
N ALA A 174 20.46 2.92 -12.35
CA ALA A 174 20.38 3.30 -10.94
C ALA A 174 20.70 2.10 -10.01
N MET A 175 20.25 0.90 -10.36
CA MET A 175 20.58 -0.32 -9.62
C MET A 175 22.08 -0.61 -9.69
N ALA A 176 22.69 -0.54 -10.88
CA ALA A 176 24.12 -0.75 -11.05
C ALA A 176 24.96 0.28 -10.27
N GLU A 177 24.57 1.57 -10.27
CA GLU A 177 25.18 2.62 -9.47
C GLU A 177 25.09 2.34 -7.96
N ALA A 178 23.98 1.74 -7.51
CA ALA A 178 23.79 1.32 -6.13
C ALA A 178 24.53 0.03 -5.78
N GLY A 179 25.25 -0.60 -6.72
CA GLY A 179 25.97 -1.85 -6.51
C GLY A 179 25.06 -3.11 -6.55
N LEU A 180 23.86 -2.99 -7.07
CA LEU A 180 22.92 -4.09 -7.24
C LEU A 180 23.06 -4.72 -8.62
N ASP A 181 22.79 -6.03 -8.70
CA ASP A 181 22.87 -6.79 -9.96
C ASP A 181 21.48 -7.21 -10.44
N PRO A 182 20.91 -6.52 -11.46
CA PRO A 182 19.59 -6.86 -11.98
C PRO A 182 19.49 -8.31 -12.52
N ALA A 183 20.59 -8.93 -12.91
CA ALA A 183 20.58 -10.31 -13.40
C ALA A 183 20.21 -11.33 -12.30
N LYS A 184 20.33 -10.94 -11.03
CA LYS A 184 19.94 -11.76 -9.88
C LYS A 184 18.48 -11.67 -9.50
N ILE A 185 17.71 -10.72 -10.06
CA ILE A 185 16.29 -10.54 -9.71
C ILE A 185 15.48 -11.84 -9.85
N PRO A 186 15.61 -12.65 -10.92
CA PRO A 186 14.86 -13.90 -11.03
C PRO A 186 15.14 -14.91 -9.91
N THR A 187 16.28 -14.82 -9.23
CA THR A 187 16.63 -15.72 -8.13
C THR A 187 15.96 -15.38 -6.80
N LEU A 188 15.32 -14.22 -6.71
CA LEU A 188 14.58 -13.77 -5.52
C LEU A 188 13.19 -14.39 -5.41
N ALA A 189 12.69 -14.93 -6.53
CA ALA A 189 11.36 -15.48 -6.64
C ALA A 189 11.14 -16.66 -5.68
N ARG A 190 10.14 -16.52 -4.81
CA ARG A 190 9.70 -17.59 -3.91
C ARG A 190 8.71 -18.51 -4.59
N ARG A 191 8.74 -19.78 -4.21
CA ARG A 191 7.76 -20.78 -4.65
C ARG A 191 6.66 -20.95 -3.60
N ARG A 192 5.49 -21.45 -4.04
CA ARG A 192 4.35 -21.66 -3.16
C ARG A 192 4.64 -22.65 -2.02
N ASP A 193 5.42 -23.68 -2.27
CA ASP A 193 5.78 -24.70 -1.30
C ASP A 193 6.78 -24.23 -0.24
N GLU A 194 7.42 -23.08 -0.47
CA GLU A 194 8.32 -22.42 0.48
C GLU A 194 7.61 -21.50 1.47
N LEU A 195 6.29 -21.27 1.29
CA LEU A 195 5.55 -20.26 2.05
C LEU A 195 4.32 -20.85 2.73
N ILE A 196 4.09 -20.48 3.98
CA ILE A 196 2.85 -20.77 4.70
C ILE A 196 1.88 -19.60 4.73
N GLY A 197 2.35 -18.40 4.43
CA GLY A 197 1.54 -17.19 4.34
C GLY A 197 2.36 -15.91 4.33
N TYR A 198 1.67 -14.81 4.08
CA TYR A 198 2.15 -13.43 4.15
C TYR A 198 1.23 -12.62 5.06
N LEU A 199 1.81 -11.89 6.00
CA LEU A 199 1.08 -10.97 6.87
C LEU A 199 1.73 -9.59 6.84
N GLU A 200 0.90 -8.55 6.77
CA GLU A 200 1.33 -7.16 6.75
C GLU A 200 0.58 -6.35 7.81
N VAL A 201 1.31 -5.54 8.57
CA VAL A 201 0.72 -4.47 9.37
C VAL A 201 0.92 -3.17 8.62
N HIS A 202 -0.11 -2.35 8.54
CA HIS A 202 -0.04 -1.06 7.87
C HIS A 202 -0.91 -0.04 8.60
N ILE A 203 -0.65 1.24 8.42
CA ILE A 203 -1.60 2.26 8.85
C ILE A 203 -2.85 2.21 7.95
N GLU A 204 -4.02 2.60 8.48
CA GLU A 204 -5.27 2.60 7.70
C GLU A 204 -5.24 3.56 6.52
N GLN A 205 -4.50 4.67 6.63
CA GLN A 205 -4.49 5.78 5.66
C GLN A 205 -5.89 6.39 5.45
N GLY A 206 -6.75 6.24 6.44
CA GLY A 206 -8.15 6.67 6.39
C GLY A 206 -8.71 6.98 7.79
N PRO A 207 -9.93 7.53 7.86
CA PRO A 207 -10.52 7.99 9.11
C PRO A 207 -11.42 6.97 9.82
N VAL A 208 -11.70 5.79 9.20
CA VAL A 208 -12.79 4.90 9.66
C VAL A 208 -12.53 4.36 11.08
N LEU A 209 -11.33 3.85 11.34
CA LEU A 209 -10.98 3.34 12.67
C LEU A 209 -10.98 4.45 13.71
N LEU A 210 -10.56 5.65 13.34
CA LEU A 210 -10.59 6.82 14.23
C LEU A 210 -12.03 7.21 14.58
N GLU A 211 -12.91 7.27 13.59
CA GLU A 211 -14.33 7.61 13.76
C GLU A 211 -15.09 6.54 14.57
N GLU A 212 -14.74 5.26 14.38
CA GLU A 212 -15.33 4.15 15.11
C GLU A 212 -14.69 3.94 16.51
N GLY A 213 -13.62 4.67 16.86
CA GLY A 213 -12.89 4.55 18.13
C GLY A 213 -12.16 3.20 18.28
N LEU A 214 -11.80 2.55 17.19
CA LEU A 214 -11.13 1.26 17.16
C LEU A 214 -9.63 1.43 16.88
N PRO A 215 -8.74 0.76 17.64
CA PRO A 215 -7.30 0.85 17.40
C PRO A 215 -6.84 0.06 16.16
N ILE A 216 -7.58 -1.01 15.80
CA ILE A 216 -7.17 -2.03 14.84
C ILE A 216 -8.32 -2.41 13.91
N GLY A 217 -7.99 -2.66 12.64
CA GLY A 217 -8.90 -3.24 11.66
C GLY A 217 -8.29 -4.41 10.90
N ILE A 218 -9.11 -5.35 10.45
CA ILE A 218 -8.69 -6.51 9.65
C ILE A 218 -9.03 -6.21 8.21
N VAL A 219 -8.04 -6.27 7.31
CA VAL A 219 -8.27 -5.98 5.91
C VAL A 219 -8.98 -7.15 5.23
N SER A 220 -10.16 -6.87 4.67
CA SER A 220 -10.95 -7.89 3.95
C SER A 220 -10.49 -8.06 2.51
N ALA A 221 -10.17 -6.96 1.84
CA ALA A 221 -9.71 -6.92 0.47
C ALA A 221 -8.85 -5.67 0.24
N ILE A 222 -7.93 -5.73 -0.71
CA ILE A 222 -7.19 -4.58 -1.24
C ILE A 222 -7.88 -4.19 -2.55
N THR A 223 -8.27 -2.91 -2.68
CA THR A 223 -9.10 -2.48 -3.80
C THR A 223 -8.37 -2.55 -5.13
N GLY A 224 -9.08 -3.04 -6.14
CA GLY A 224 -8.70 -2.85 -7.52
C GLY A 224 -9.10 -1.45 -8.00
N SER A 225 -8.43 -0.97 -9.05
CA SER A 225 -8.68 0.35 -9.62
C SER A 225 -8.79 0.31 -11.15
N VAL A 226 -9.64 1.20 -11.69
CA VAL A 226 -9.65 1.56 -13.11
C VAL A 226 -9.45 3.06 -13.21
N ARG A 227 -8.39 3.46 -13.90
CA ARG A 227 -8.07 4.86 -14.15
C ARG A 227 -8.23 5.19 -15.61
N SER A 228 -8.88 6.33 -15.90
CA SER A 228 -9.10 6.78 -17.26
C SER A 228 -8.74 8.26 -17.42
N ALA A 229 -8.24 8.59 -18.61
CA ALA A 229 -8.13 9.97 -19.08
C ALA A 229 -9.34 10.28 -19.97
N VAL A 230 -10.03 11.38 -19.69
CA VAL A 230 -11.22 11.79 -20.43
C VAL A 230 -10.98 13.16 -21.07
N THR A 231 -11.29 13.27 -22.34
CA THR A 231 -11.27 14.54 -23.08
C THR A 231 -12.66 14.83 -23.62
N ILE A 232 -13.18 15.99 -23.28
CA ILE A 232 -14.46 16.49 -23.78
C ILE A 232 -14.19 17.61 -24.78
N THR A 233 -14.75 17.48 -25.97
CA THR A 233 -14.62 18.48 -27.04
C THR A 233 -16.00 19.03 -27.38
N GLY A 234 -16.17 20.31 -27.19
CA GLY A 234 -17.33 21.09 -27.54
C GLY A 234 -16.99 22.17 -28.58
N THR A 235 -17.65 23.32 -28.50
CA THR A 235 -17.44 24.46 -29.41
C THR A 235 -17.12 25.71 -28.62
N ALA A 236 -15.92 26.25 -28.78
CA ALA A 236 -15.55 27.52 -28.20
C ALA A 236 -16.36 28.65 -28.82
N GLY A 237 -16.73 29.67 -28.04
CA GLY A 237 -17.49 30.80 -28.50
C GLY A 237 -17.46 31.96 -27.53
N HIS A 238 -17.96 33.12 -27.97
CA HIS A 238 -18.03 34.31 -27.12
C HIS A 238 -19.11 34.12 -26.05
N ALA A 239 -18.76 34.27 -24.78
CA ALA A 239 -19.64 33.99 -23.64
C ALA A 239 -20.88 34.88 -23.59
N GLY A 240 -20.84 36.12 -24.13
CA GLY A 240 -21.93 37.06 -24.12
C GLY A 240 -22.83 37.02 -25.37
N THR A 241 -22.39 36.43 -26.49
CA THR A 241 -23.14 36.50 -27.76
C THR A 241 -23.76 35.18 -28.20
N VAL A 242 -23.29 34.04 -27.71
CA VAL A 242 -23.86 32.72 -28.03
C VAL A 242 -25.01 32.41 -27.06
N PRO A 243 -26.26 32.26 -27.54
CA PRO A 243 -27.40 31.90 -26.70
C PRO A 243 -27.20 30.58 -25.98
N MET A 244 -27.71 30.44 -24.74
CA MET A 244 -27.54 29.24 -23.90
C MET A 244 -27.95 27.95 -24.62
N ALA A 245 -29.07 27.97 -25.36
CA ALA A 245 -29.59 26.79 -26.07
C ALA A 245 -28.73 26.33 -27.27
N ARG A 246 -27.73 27.12 -27.67
CA ARG A 246 -26.84 26.81 -28.80
C ARG A 246 -25.42 26.48 -28.37
N ARG A 247 -25.17 26.35 -27.07
CA ARG A 247 -23.85 26.10 -26.53
C ARG A 247 -23.52 24.60 -26.50
N HIS A 248 -22.33 24.24 -26.97
CA HIS A 248 -21.74 22.94 -26.81
C HIS A 248 -20.56 23.09 -25.82
N ASP A 249 -20.88 23.36 -24.57
CA ASP A 249 -19.94 23.73 -23.51
C ASP A 249 -19.31 22.48 -22.90
N ALA A 250 -17.99 22.30 -23.10
CA ALA A 250 -17.22 21.16 -22.64
C ALA A 250 -17.11 21.13 -21.11
N ALA A 251 -17.02 22.29 -20.43
CA ALA A 251 -16.92 22.34 -18.96
C ALA A 251 -18.26 22.03 -18.29
N ALA A 252 -19.36 22.46 -18.87
CA ALA A 252 -20.68 22.08 -18.38
C ALA A 252 -20.95 20.58 -18.51
N ALA A 253 -20.45 19.94 -19.58
CA ALA A 253 -20.49 18.47 -19.72
C ALA A 253 -19.60 17.76 -18.69
N ALA A 254 -18.41 18.31 -18.41
CA ALA A 254 -17.50 17.79 -17.37
C ALA A 254 -18.14 17.86 -15.99
N ALA A 255 -18.82 18.96 -15.66
CA ALA A 255 -19.52 19.10 -14.37
C ALA A 255 -20.60 18.04 -14.16
N GLU A 256 -21.40 17.73 -15.20
CA GLU A 256 -22.41 16.65 -15.14
C GLU A 256 -21.73 15.28 -14.90
N LEU A 257 -20.64 15.01 -15.59
CA LEU A 257 -19.90 13.76 -15.42
C LEU A 257 -19.34 13.62 -13.99
N ILE A 258 -18.76 14.68 -13.44
CA ILE A 258 -18.23 14.71 -12.07
C ILE A 258 -19.33 14.37 -11.06
N LEU A 259 -20.45 15.05 -11.15
CA LEU A 259 -21.60 14.82 -10.24
C LEU A 259 -22.18 13.41 -10.41
N TYR A 260 -22.17 12.87 -11.62
CA TYR A 260 -22.63 11.51 -11.84
C TYR A 260 -21.68 10.47 -11.21
N VAL A 261 -20.36 10.64 -11.36
CA VAL A 261 -19.35 9.77 -10.73
C VAL A 261 -19.53 9.74 -9.23
N GLU A 262 -19.64 10.89 -8.59
CA GLU A 262 -19.89 11.02 -7.15
C GLU A 262 -21.17 10.27 -6.74
N LYS A 263 -22.29 10.59 -7.39
CA LYS A 263 -23.58 9.95 -7.12
C LYS A 263 -23.55 8.43 -7.31
N ARG A 264 -22.91 7.96 -8.40
CA ARG A 264 -22.84 6.52 -8.70
C ARG A 264 -22.00 5.75 -7.68
N CYS A 265 -20.86 6.31 -7.30
CA CYS A 265 -19.96 5.65 -6.35
C CYS A 265 -20.48 5.69 -4.92
N ALA A 266 -21.23 6.71 -4.53
CA ALA A 266 -21.88 6.80 -3.22
C ALA A 266 -22.99 5.75 -2.98
N GLN A 267 -23.40 4.99 -4.01
CA GLN A 267 -24.45 3.96 -3.88
C GLN A 267 -23.98 2.67 -3.18
N ALA A 268 -22.67 2.46 -3.04
CA ALA A 268 -22.12 1.29 -2.38
C ALA A 268 -20.97 1.68 -1.44
N PRO A 269 -20.95 1.20 -0.18
CA PRO A 269 -19.99 1.63 0.85
C PRO A 269 -18.51 1.34 0.51
N THR A 270 -18.26 0.33 -0.36
CA THR A 270 -16.90 -0.11 -0.73
C THR A 270 -16.47 0.40 -2.09
N LEU A 271 -17.28 1.23 -2.74
CA LEU A 271 -17.00 1.82 -4.05
C LEU A 271 -16.63 3.28 -3.87
N VAL A 272 -15.50 3.68 -4.43
CA VAL A 272 -15.07 5.08 -4.47
C VAL A 272 -14.76 5.50 -5.91
N GLY A 273 -15.11 6.74 -6.25
CA GLY A 273 -14.83 7.31 -7.57
C GLY A 273 -14.44 8.78 -7.45
N THR A 274 -13.35 9.13 -8.12
CA THR A 274 -12.75 10.47 -8.00
C THR A 274 -12.39 11.03 -9.35
N VAL A 275 -12.68 12.33 -9.55
CA VAL A 275 -12.09 13.14 -10.62
C VAL A 275 -10.94 13.94 -10.01
N GLY A 276 -9.71 13.42 -10.14
CA GLY A 276 -8.54 13.98 -9.46
C GLY A 276 -7.90 15.19 -10.18
N LYS A 277 -8.10 15.28 -11.50
CA LYS A 277 -7.64 16.41 -12.32
C LYS A 277 -8.78 16.92 -13.18
N LEU A 278 -8.87 18.25 -13.29
CA LEU A 278 -9.80 18.94 -14.18
C LEU A 278 -9.07 20.14 -14.76
N ALA A 279 -9.05 20.26 -16.09
CA ALA A 279 -8.44 21.37 -16.79
C ALA A 279 -9.34 21.82 -17.94
N VAL A 280 -9.37 23.14 -18.15
CA VAL A 280 -10.01 23.79 -19.30
C VAL A 280 -8.88 24.44 -20.10
N PRO A 281 -8.26 23.73 -21.06
CA PRO A 281 -7.24 24.30 -21.92
C PRO A 281 -7.82 25.49 -22.69
N ASP A 282 -7.03 26.56 -22.86
CA ASP A 282 -7.38 27.78 -23.59
C ASP A 282 -8.62 28.51 -23.04
N GLY A 283 -8.98 28.24 -21.76
CA GLY A 283 -10.10 28.89 -21.09
C GLY A 283 -9.84 30.36 -20.78
N ALA A 284 -10.85 31.20 -20.94
CA ALA A 284 -10.83 32.59 -20.51
C ALA A 284 -12.20 33.03 -20.00
N ILE A 285 -12.24 34.11 -19.22
CA ILE A 285 -13.47 34.56 -18.55
C ILE A 285 -14.65 34.85 -19.51
N ASN A 286 -14.37 35.18 -20.74
CA ASN A 286 -15.33 35.51 -21.78
C ASN A 286 -15.43 34.49 -22.93
N ILE A 287 -14.94 33.28 -22.73
CA ILE A 287 -14.97 32.19 -23.72
C ILE A 287 -15.79 31.02 -23.16
N ILE A 288 -16.70 30.48 -23.98
CA ILE A 288 -17.36 29.19 -23.74
C ILE A 288 -16.30 28.09 -23.89
N PRO A 289 -16.04 27.21 -22.90
CA PRO A 289 -15.06 26.17 -23.00
C PRO A 289 -15.28 25.22 -24.17
N GLY A 290 -14.37 25.22 -25.14
CA GLY A 290 -14.38 24.31 -26.27
C GLY A 290 -13.73 22.96 -25.98
N ARG A 291 -12.92 22.87 -24.90
CA ARG A 291 -12.24 21.64 -24.50
C ARG A 291 -12.16 21.55 -22.98
N CYS A 292 -12.34 20.33 -22.46
CA CYS A 292 -12.12 20.02 -21.07
C CYS A 292 -11.39 18.68 -20.96
N GLN A 293 -10.45 18.57 -20.01
CA GLN A 293 -9.70 17.35 -19.73
C GLN A 293 -9.85 16.99 -18.27
N LEU A 294 -10.10 15.71 -17.98
CA LEU A 294 -10.20 15.21 -16.61
C LEU A 294 -9.69 13.78 -16.50
N THR A 295 -9.43 13.36 -15.27
CA THR A 295 -9.06 11.98 -14.94
C THR A 295 -10.14 11.35 -14.09
N LEU A 296 -10.40 10.05 -14.32
CA LEU A 296 -11.26 9.22 -13.46
C LEU A 296 -10.38 8.20 -12.73
N ASP A 297 -10.69 7.96 -11.45
CA ASP A 297 -10.15 6.85 -10.66
C ASP A 297 -11.34 6.19 -9.95
N VAL A 298 -11.67 4.94 -10.33
CA VAL A 298 -12.78 4.17 -9.75
C VAL A 298 -12.19 2.94 -9.08
N ARG A 299 -12.49 2.76 -7.78
CA ARG A 299 -11.93 1.66 -6.97
C ARG A 299 -13.03 0.92 -6.22
N ALA A 300 -12.85 -0.40 -6.07
CA ALA A 300 -13.64 -1.24 -5.17
C ALA A 300 -12.85 -2.45 -4.69
N GLY A 301 -13.25 -3.02 -3.55
CA GLY A 301 -12.72 -4.28 -3.04
C GLY A 301 -13.17 -5.51 -3.83
N ASP A 302 -14.08 -5.34 -4.80
CA ASP A 302 -14.59 -6.37 -5.70
C ASP A 302 -14.55 -5.87 -7.14
N ASP A 303 -13.95 -6.66 -8.03
CA ASP A 303 -13.77 -6.27 -9.44
C ASP A 303 -15.10 -6.17 -10.19
N ALA A 304 -16.08 -7.03 -9.89
CA ALA A 304 -17.37 -6.99 -10.58
C ALA A 304 -18.16 -5.72 -10.20
N ALA A 305 -18.13 -5.32 -8.94
CA ALA A 305 -18.77 -4.08 -8.48
C ALA A 305 -18.10 -2.83 -9.10
N ARG A 306 -16.76 -2.82 -9.16
CA ARG A 306 -15.99 -1.76 -9.83
C ARG A 306 -16.32 -1.68 -11.31
N ASP A 307 -16.29 -2.79 -12.01
CA ASP A 307 -16.49 -2.84 -13.46
C ASP A 307 -17.94 -2.47 -13.85
N ALA A 308 -18.92 -2.85 -13.03
CA ALA A 308 -20.30 -2.39 -13.19
C ALA A 308 -20.40 -0.86 -13.06
N ALA A 309 -19.72 -0.26 -12.07
CA ALA A 309 -19.71 1.20 -11.91
C ALA A 309 -19.03 1.90 -13.09
N VAL A 310 -17.92 1.36 -13.58
CA VAL A 310 -17.22 1.88 -14.77
C VAL A 310 -18.13 1.79 -15.99
N ALA A 311 -18.84 0.67 -16.20
CA ALA A 311 -19.78 0.52 -17.31
C ALA A 311 -20.93 1.56 -17.24
N ASP A 312 -21.50 1.80 -16.06
CA ASP A 312 -22.52 2.81 -15.85
C ASP A 312 -22.00 4.23 -16.16
N ILE A 313 -20.78 4.55 -15.72
CA ILE A 313 -20.12 5.84 -16.01
C ILE A 313 -19.91 6.00 -17.52
N MET A 314 -19.40 4.96 -18.22
CA MET A 314 -19.21 4.99 -19.68
C MET A 314 -20.55 5.18 -20.41
N SER A 315 -21.60 4.54 -19.96
CA SER A 315 -22.96 4.71 -20.49
C SER A 315 -23.46 6.16 -20.31
N GLU A 316 -23.23 6.78 -19.13
CA GLU A 316 -23.61 8.16 -18.90
C GLU A 316 -22.77 9.15 -19.71
N ILE A 317 -21.50 8.88 -19.92
CA ILE A 317 -20.65 9.65 -20.87
C ILE A 317 -21.34 9.77 -22.23
N GLY A 318 -21.86 8.67 -22.77
CA GLY A 318 -22.60 8.68 -24.03
C GLY A 318 -23.89 9.54 -23.95
N ARG A 319 -24.63 9.46 -22.84
CA ARG A 319 -25.85 10.27 -22.64
C ARG A 319 -25.55 11.75 -22.51
N ILE A 320 -24.49 12.13 -21.78
CA ILE A 320 -24.04 13.52 -21.65
C ILE A 320 -23.61 14.06 -23.01
N ALA A 321 -22.80 13.28 -23.76
CA ALA A 321 -22.34 13.66 -25.09
C ALA A 321 -23.50 13.99 -26.03
N ALA A 322 -24.51 13.12 -26.09
CA ALA A 322 -25.70 13.32 -26.92
C ALA A 322 -26.54 14.54 -26.47
N ARG A 323 -26.79 14.66 -25.16
CA ARG A 323 -27.61 15.75 -24.59
C ARG A 323 -26.97 17.11 -24.79
N ARG A 324 -25.63 17.20 -24.66
CA ARG A 324 -24.88 18.46 -24.73
C ARG A 324 -24.34 18.77 -26.13
N GLY A 325 -24.42 17.82 -27.07
CA GLY A 325 -23.87 17.98 -28.41
C GLY A 325 -22.35 18.11 -28.42
N VAL A 326 -21.67 17.42 -27.51
CA VAL A 326 -20.21 17.40 -27.40
C VAL A 326 -19.68 16.00 -27.76
N THR A 327 -18.39 15.90 -28.07
CA THR A 327 -17.71 14.61 -28.17
C THR A 327 -16.95 14.34 -26.88
N ILE A 328 -17.07 13.12 -26.35
CA ILE A 328 -16.35 12.71 -25.15
C ILE A 328 -15.54 11.45 -25.50
N ASP A 329 -14.22 11.55 -25.42
CA ASP A 329 -13.29 10.44 -25.56
C ASP A 329 -12.78 10.02 -24.16
N SER A 330 -12.86 8.72 -23.88
CA SER A 330 -12.40 8.14 -22.61
C SER A 330 -11.45 6.99 -22.90
N LYS A 331 -10.22 7.12 -22.41
CA LYS A 331 -9.18 6.11 -22.55
C LYS A 331 -8.80 5.54 -21.20
N GLU A 332 -8.98 4.22 -21.01
CA GLU A 332 -8.43 3.51 -19.86
C GLU A 332 -6.88 3.58 -19.90
N VAL A 333 -6.27 4.07 -18.83
CA VAL A 333 -4.80 4.24 -18.73
C VAL A 333 -4.18 3.24 -17.77
N GLN A 334 -4.98 2.70 -16.84
CA GLN A 334 -4.52 1.70 -15.88
C GLN A 334 -5.70 0.88 -15.39
N ARG A 335 -5.47 -0.42 -15.22
CA ARG A 335 -6.37 -1.36 -14.53
C ARG A 335 -5.56 -2.24 -13.59
N THR A 336 -6.01 -2.32 -12.34
CA THR A 336 -5.43 -3.18 -11.30
C THR A 336 -6.55 -4.02 -10.72
N ALA A 337 -6.37 -5.33 -10.62
CA ALA A 337 -7.36 -6.22 -10.02
C ALA A 337 -7.43 -6.04 -8.51
N ALA A 338 -8.63 -6.22 -7.94
CA ALA A 338 -8.79 -6.34 -6.49
C ALA A 338 -8.21 -7.65 -5.98
N VAL A 339 -7.68 -7.63 -4.76
CA VAL A 339 -7.15 -8.81 -4.09
C VAL A 339 -7.94 -9.09 -2.82
N GLN A 340 -8.53 -10.28 -2.74
CA GLN A 340 -9.19 -10.74 -1.51
C GLN A 340 -8.14 -11.26 -0.54
N CYS A 341 -8.17 -10.79 0.70
CA CYS A 341 -7.35 -11.37 1.76
C CYS A 341 -7.83 -12.79 2.10
N SER A 342 -6.89 -13.68 2.46
CA SER A 342 -7.19 -15.07 2.77
C SER A 342 -8.20 -15.20 3.92
N PRO A 343 -9.34 -15.87 3.75
CA PRO A 343 -10.31 -16.07 4.82
C PRO A 343 -9.72 -16.79 6.05
N ARG A 344 -8.77 -17.71 5.82
CA ARG A 344 -8.06 -18.43 6.88
C ARG A 344 -7.25 -17.47 7.75
N LEU A 345 -6.46 -16.59 7.13
CA LEU A 345 -5.63 -15.62 7.84
C LEU A 345 -6.46 -14.48 8.42
N GLN A 346 -7.52 -14.02 7.75
CA GLN A 346 -8.47 -13.07 8.33
C GLN A 346 -9.10 -13.61 9.62
N LYS A 347 -9.52 -14.89 9.62
CA LYS A 347 -10.08 -15.53 10.81
C LYS A 347 -9.05 -15.61 11.94
N LEU A 348 -7.81 -15.97 11.64
CA LEU A 348 -6.72 -16.01 12.60
C LEU A 348 -6.51 -14.63 13.25
N LEU A 349 -6.45 -13.56 12.43
CA LEU A 349 -6.32 -12.19 12.91
C LEU A 349 -7.54 -11.75 13.73
N ALA A 350 -8.77 -12.08 13.28
CA ALA A 350 -9.99 -11.74 14.00
C ALA A 350 -10.04 -12.39 15.39
N ASP A 351 -9.64 -13.67 15.49
CA ASP A 351 -9.56 -14.38 16.75
C ASP A 351 -8.47 -13.76 17.67
N ALA A 352 -7.33 -13.32 17.10
CA ALA A 352 -6.28 -12.64 17.86
C ALA A 352 -6.71 -11.25 18.35
N VAL A 353 -7.41 -10.48 17.51
CA VAL A 353 -8.01 -9.18 17.85
C VAL A 353 -9.01 -9.34 19.02
N ALA A 354 -9.89 -10.33 18.92
CA ALA A 354 -10.86 -10.60 20.00
C ALA A 354 -10.18 -10.97 21.33
N ARG A 355 -9.11 -11.80 21.29
CA ARG A 355 -8.32 -12.15 22.49
C ARG A 355 -7.59 -10.95 23.09
N ALA A 356 -7.22 -9.97 22.28
CA ALA A 356 -6.67 -8.70 22.77
C ALA A 356 -7.72 -7.77 23.38
N GLY A 357 -9.00 -8.19 23.47
CA GLY A 357 -10.09 -7.39 24.01
C GLY A 357 -10.59 -6.30 23.05
N VAL A 358 -10.20 -6.34 21.77
CA VAL A 358 -10.63 -5.41 20.74
C VAL A 358 -11.78 -6.04 19.94
N LYS A 359 -12.77 -5.23 19.56
CA LYS A 359 -13.86 -5.68 18.68
C LYS A 359 -13.32 -5.91 17.26
N PRO A 360 -13.41 -7.12 16.68
CA PRO A 360 -13.01 -7.37 15.31
C PRO A 360 -13.81 -6.52 14.31
N ARG A 361 -13.10 -5.78 13.46
CA ARG A 361 -13.66 -4.93 12.41
C ARG A 361 -12.99 -5.25 11.10
N HIS A 362 -13.77 -5.71 10.11
CA HIS A 362 -13.29 -5.93 8.75
C HIS A 362 -13.59 -4.71 7.89
N LEU A 363 -12.60 -4.25 7.12
CA LEU A 363 -12.74 -3.14 6.18
C LEU A 363 -11.80 -3.36 4.97
N PRO A 364 -12.18 -2.87 3.77
CA PRO A 364 -11.28 -2.94 2.62
C PRO A 364 -10.17 -1.90 2.73
N SER A 365 -9.02 -2.17 2.12
CA SER A 365 -8.03 -1.13 1.85
C SER A 365 -8.39 -0.35 0.59
N GLY A 366 -8.43 0.97 0.69
CA GLY A 366 -8.55 1.88 -0.46
C GLY A 366 -7.23 2.10 -1.21
N ALA A 367 -6.09 1.77 -0.58
CA ALA A 367 -4.75 1.87 -1.14
C ALA A 367 -4.25 0.50 -1.65
N GLY A 368 -3.20 0.52 -2.48
CA GLY A 368 -2.44 -0.69 -2.81
C GLY A 368 -1.46 -1.02 -1.69
N HIS A 369 -1.01 -2.27 -1.62
CA HIS A 369 -0.02 -2.73 -0.64
C HIS A 369 0.80 -3.88 -1.21
N ASP A 370 1.97 -4.14 -0.65
CA ASP A 370 2.85 -5.25 -1.04
C ASP A 370 2.14 -6.61 -0.99
N ALA A 371 1.19 -6.78 -0.08
CA ALA A 371 0.33 -7.97 0.02
C ALA A 371 -0.36 -8.35 -1.30
N MET A 372 -0.62 -7.39 -2.20
CA MET A 372 -1.22 -7.65 -3.52
C MET A 372 -0.33 -8.56 -4.38
N MET A 373 0.97 -8.46 -4.24
CA MET A 373 1.91 -9.23 -5.04
C MET A 373 1.89 -10.71 -4.66
N PHE A 374 1.56 -11.03 -3.42
CA PHE A 374 1.50 -12.40 -2.91
C PHE A 374 0.20 -13.14 -3.25
N ALA A 375 -0.82 -12.43 -3.75
CA ALA A 375 -2.07 -13.06 -4.17
C ALA A 375 -1.84 -14.13 -5.24
N GLY A 376 -2.36 -15.34 -4.99
CA GLY A 376 -2.16 -16.51 -5.87
C GLY A 376 -0.84 -17.26 -5.63
N LEU A 377 0.16 -16.64 -5.00
CA LEU A 377 1.39 -17.32 -4.57
C LEU A 377 1.19 -17.99 -3.21
N THR A 378 0.66 -17.29 -2.24
CA THR A 378 0.36 -17.81 -0.90
C THR A 378 -0.87 -17.10 -0.30
N ASP A 379 -1.35 -17.60 0.86
CA ASP A 379 -2.33 -16.88 1.66
C ASP A 379 -1.75 -15.54 2.13
N ALA A 380 -2.48 -14.45 1.93
CA ALA A 380 -2.08 -13.11 2.38
C ALA A 380 -3.20 -12.44 3.18
N ALA A 381 -2.84 -11.72 4.24
CA ALA A 381 -3.77 -10.88 5.01
C ALA A 381 -3.05 -9.69 5.62
N MET A 382 -3.82 -8.69 6.03
CA MET A 382 -3.30 -7.45 6.59
C MET A 382 -4.07 -7.01 7.82
N LEU A 383 -3.39 -6.30 8.68
CA LEU A 383 -3.93 -5.65 9.86
C LEU A 383 -3.71 -4.15 9.77
N PHE A 384 -4.77 -3.36 9.87
CA PHE A 384 -4.68 -1.91 9.91
C PHE A 384 -4.54 -1.39 11.33
N VAL A 385 -3.73 -0.35 11.47
CA VAL A 385 -3.57 0.46 12.68
C VAL A 385 -4.19 1.82 12.43
N ARG A 386 -4.95 2.30 13.41
CA ARG A 386 -5.64 3.59 13.37
C ARG A 386 -4.68 4.75 13.12
N CYS A 387 -5.03 5.62 12.16
CA CYS A 387 -4.38 6.90 11.95
C CYS A 387 -5.04 7.99 12.79
N GLY A 388 -4.23 8.85 13.40
CA GLY A 388 -4.71 10.09 14.01
C GLY A 388 -4.91 11.21 12.99
N ASN A 389 -5.10 12.43 13.48
CA ASN A 389 -5.26 13.64 12.65
C ASN A 389 -6.27 13.50 11.50
N GLY A 390 -7.40 12.81 11.74
CA GLY A 390 -8.44 12.61 10.73
C GLY A 390 -8.09 11.54 9.70
N GLY A 391 -7.19 10.63 9.99
CA GLY A 391 -6.82 9.56 9.07
C GLY A 391 -5.83 9.96 7.98
N VAL A 392 -5.12 11.07 8.18
CA VAL A 392 -4.17 11.61 7.18
C VAL A 392 -2.96 10.69 7.01
N SER A 393 -2.64 10.34 5.77
CA SER A 393 -1.39 9.74 5.32
C SER A 393 -0.76 10.55 4.17
N HIS A 394 0.43 10.16 3.68
CA HIS A 394 1.19 10.87 2.65
C HIS A 394 1.44 12.34 3.02
N SER A 395 1.68 12.61 4.30
CA SER A 395 1.81 13.95 4.86
C SER A 395 2.62 13.93 6.15
N PRO A 396 3.38 14.98 6.47
CA PRO A 396 4.06 15.12 7.76
C PRO A 396 3.10 15.15 8.97
N ARG A 397 1.81 15.31 8.71
CA ARG A 397 0.75 15.30 9.73
C ARG A 397 0.28 13.90 10.11
N GLU A 398 0.78 12.87 9.46
CA GLU A 398 0.51 11.47 9.77
C GLU A 398 0.98 11.11 11.16
N ILE A 399 0.11 10.53 11.96
CA ILE A 399 0.43 10.08 13.31
C ILE A 399 -0.30 8.78 13.64
N ILE A 400 0.34 7.97 14.49
CA ILE A 400 -0.26 6.87 15.23
C ILE A 400 0.05 7.05 16.72
N THR A 401 -0.50 6.20 17.59
CA THR A 401 -0.13 6.16 19.00
C THR A 401 0.76 4.96 19.28
N ALA A 402 1.62 5.07 20.31
CA ALA A 402 2.40 3.93 20.80
C ALA A 402 1.50 2.80 21.29
N GLU A 403 0.33 3.14 21.87
CA GLU A 403 -0.65 2.16 22.33
C GLU A 403 -1.24 1.34 21.16
N ASP A 404 -1.60 1.99 20.04
CA ASP A 404 -2.15 1.28 18.87
C ASP A 404 -1.08 0.39 18.23
N ALA A 405 0.18 0.85 18.15
CA ALA A 405 1.32 0.04 17.69
C ALA A 405 1.60 -1.16 18.60
N GLU A 406 1.49 -0.98 19.94
CA GLU A 406 1.60 -2.06 20.92
C GLU A 406 0.54 -3.12 20.68
N ILE A 407 -0.74 -2.71 20.55
CA ILE A 407 -1.88 -3.61 20.31
C ILE A 407 -1.67 -4.40 19.02
N ALA A 408 -1.27 -3.74 17.94
CA ALA A 408 -0.98 -4.40 16.65
C ALA A 408 0.11 -5.46 16.78
N THR A 409 1.20 -5.13 17.45
CA THR A 409 2.33 -6.06 17.64
C THR A 409 1.95 -7.28 18.46
N ARG A 410 1.16 -7.08 19.54
CA ARG A 410 0.66 -8.21 20.36
C ARG A 410 -0.28 -9.11 19.59
N ILE A 411 -1.16 -8.54 18.76
CA ILE A 411 -2.06 -9.31 17.90
C ILE A 411 -1.25 -10.13 16.89
N MET A 412 -0.25 -9.53 16.25
CA MET A 412 0.60 -10.24 15.29
C MET A 412 1.43 -11.34 15.97
N LEU A 413 1.96 -11.08 17.16
CA LEU A 413 2.68 -12.10 17.94
C LEU A 413 1.77 -13.27 18.27
N ASP A 414 0.54 -13.02 18.76
CA ASP A 414 -0.43 -14.08 19.04
C ASP A 414 -0.79 -14.87 17.77
N ALA A 415 -0.97 -14.21 16.63
CA ALA A 415 -1.23 -14.87 15.36
C ALA A 415 -0.07 -15.78 14.92
N VAL A 416 1.19 -15.30 15.01
CA VAL A 416 2.38 -16.09 14.69
C VAL A 416 2.51 -17.32 15.60
N LEU A 417 2.29 -17.16 16.92
CA LEU A 417 2.37 -18.25 17.88
C LEU A 417 1.26 -19.28 17.66
N ARG A 418 0.05 -18.85 17.27
CA ARG A 418 -1.06 -19.76 16.92
C ARG A 418 -0.79 -20.53 15.63
N LEU A 419 -0.19 -19.91 14.64
CA LEU A 419 0.27 -20.65 13.45
C LEU A 419 1.30 -21.72 13.84
N ALA A 420 2.20 -21.41 14.77
CA ALA A 420 3.19 -22.37 15.24
C ALA A 420 2.60 -23.52 16.09
N GLU A 421 1.48 -23.28 16.80
CA GLU A 421 0.76 -24.34 17.52
C GLU A 421 -0.01 -25.29 16.58
N ALA A 422 -0.40 -24.80 15.38
CA ALA A 422 -1.20 -25.55 14.40
C ALA A 422 -0.35 -26.28 13.34
N SER A 423 0.96 -26.01 13.26
CA SER A 423 1.93 -26.62 12.36
C SER A 423 2.60 -27.83 13.00
#